data_573558b0f92b112dab1f3210c43bae16
#
_entry.id   573558b0f92b112dab1f3210c43bae16
#
_cell.length_a   1.000
_cell.length_b   1.000
_cell.length_c   1.000
_cell.angle_alpha   90.00
_cell.angle_beta   90.00
_cell.angle_gamma   90.00
#
_symmetry.space_group_name_H-M   'P 1'
#
loop_
_entity.id
_entity.type
_entity.pdbx_description
1 polymer ?
#
loop_
_entity_poly.entity_id
_entity_poly.type
_entity_poly.pdbx_seq_one_letter_code
_entity_poly.pdbx_strand_id
1 'polypeptide(L)'
;MVQNKKIDAIEKKVKNLVMHERKALLVEGEKATFWTLLTNLLLIVFKISTGILIGSVALLASGLDAMTDLIASLTVLLGLRFSQKDPSKRFSYGYYRLETLATLIVSIIILLFGLDVLIVSSKIIVTPTMLTLPVIGLLISLISILIAFGLYRYNLRIGKKIASNALIDTAKEFQLDMITNSLVFIGILAHIIRLPQLEGLVGLIISLIIIKTGIEFSRNSLLTLLDAIDDPEIIDHMQTIVSQFPEIQRLSNIRIRRSGPYYFADLIIQMHSTETIESLSQTTHKLEASLKKENSLLDSVMVSVEPIVKTCFKVAIAIHSLNPNNNSSPAEHFGLAPAFLIADVDVPNQTIISKRVVENPHRVAERKRGLLSAELLAKEGIDVLATKDSSKFGIGPKTILSKNNISLYPYSGNTIHEILARFMLSKLKA
;
A
#
# COMPACT_ATOMS: atom_id res chain seq x y z
N MET A 1 -16.10 9.46 42.40
CA MET A 1 -16.87 8.41 41.70
C MET A 1 -18.08 8.94 40.91
N VAL A 2 -18.90 9.83 41.46
CA VAL A 2 -20.13 10.38 40.81
C VAL A 2 -19.79 11.31 39.63
N GLN A 3 -18.71 12.07 39.71
CA GLN A 3 -18.29 13.04 38.70
C GLN A 3 -17.73 12.34 37.42
N ASN A 4 -17.00 11.23 37.55
CA ASN A 4 -16.50 10.42 36.41
C ASN A 4 -17.65 9.74 35.65
N LYS A 5 -18.70 9.23 36.37
CA LYS A 5 -19.89 8.67 35.72
C LYS A 5 -20.70 9.69 34.92
N LYS A 6 -20.71 10.97 35.31
CA LYS A 6 -21.36 12.05 34.54
C LYS A 6 -20.53 12.40 33.29
N ILE A 7 -19.19 12.41 33.36
CA ILE A 7 -18.32 12.67 32.22
C ILE A 7 -18.47 11.55 31.18
N ASP A 8 -18.39 10.28 31.58
CA ASP A 8 -18.59 9.13 30.70
C ASP A 8 -19.97 9.13 30.02
N ALA A 9 -21.01 9.52 30.72
CA ALA A 9 -22.37 9.62 30.16
C ALA A 9 -22.49 10.75 29.13
N ILE A 10 -21.80 11.88 29.33
CA ILE A 10 -21.77 13.01 28.39
C ILE A 10 -20.93 12.61 27.15
N GLU A 11 -19.78 12.00 27.33
CA GLU A 11 -18.97 11.52 26.20
C GLU A 11 -19.69 10.49 25.33
N LYS A 12 -20.41 9.55 25.96
CA LYS A 12 -21.24 8.56 25.25
C LYS A 12 -22.39 9.23 24.49
N LYS A 13 -23.00 10.27 25.06
CA LYS A 13 -24.07 11.02 24.40
C LYS A 13 -23.57 11.87 23.24
N VAL A 14 -22.42 12.50 23.39
CA VAL A 14 -21.73 13.25 22.31
C VAL A 14 -21.30 12.31 21.18
N LYS A 15 -20.70 11.17 21.50
CA LYS A 15 -20.30 10.14 20.53
C LYS A 15 -21.50 9.59 19.73
N ASN A 16 -22.61 9.35 20.39
CA ASN A 16 -23.86 8.92 19.75
C ASN A 16 -24.45 10.00 18.83
N LEU A 17 -24.45 11.27 19.25
CA LEU A 17 -24.90 12.41 18.43
C LEU A 17 -24.02 12.55 17.16
N VAL A 18 -22.71 12.54 17.31
CA VAL A 18 -21.76 12.61 16.19
C VAL A 18 -21.94 11.42 15.23
N MET A 19 -22.16 10.21 15.76
CA MET A 19 -22.45 9.03 14.93
C MET A 19 -23.79 9.15 14.19
N HIS A 20 -24.81 9.73 14.81
CA HIS A 20 -26.12 9.91 14.16
C HIS A 20 -26.06 10.97 13.05
N GLU A 21 -25.39 12.10 13.28
CA GLU A 21 -25.12 13.11 12.24
C GLU A 21 -24.30 12.55 11.08
N ARG A 22 -23.25 11.77 11.37
CA ARG A 22 -22.44 11.14 10.35
C ARG A 22 -23.23 10.14 9.48
N LYS A 23 -24.11 9.35 10.09
CA LYS A 23 -25.02 8.45 9.34
C LYS A 23 -26.00 9.23 8.46
N ALA A 24 -26.58 10.32 8.97
CA ALA A 24 -27.48 11.16 8.18
C ALA A 24 -26.79 11.77 6.95
N LEU A 25 -25.54 12.24 7.12
CA LEU A 25 -24.72 12.77 6.02
C LEU A 25 -24.38 11.70 4.96
N LEU A 26 -24.07 10.48 5.37
CA LEU A 26 -23.82 9.37 4.45
C LEU A 26 -25.06 9.01 3.63
N VAL A 27 -26.23 8.96 4.27
CA VAL A 27 -27.51 8.71 3.58
C VAL A 27 -27.84 9.83 2.58
N GLU A 28 -27.48 11.09 2.90
CA GLU A 28 -27.64 12.22 1.98
C GLU A 28 -26.73 12.06 0.75
N GLY A 29 -25.49 11.59 0.93
CA GLY A 29 -24.56 11.27 -0.15
C GLY A 29 -25.07 10.12 -1.05
N GLU A 30 -25.55 9.02 -0.46
CA GLU A 30 -26.15 7.91 -1.21
C GLU A 30 -27.33 8.35 -2.07
N LYS A 31 -28.23 9.15 -1.49
CA LYS A 31 -29.38 9.71 -2.26
C LYS A 31 -28.91 10.61 -3.39
N ALA A 32 -27.89 11.43 -3.17
CA ALA A 32 -27.34 12.30 -4.21
C ALA A 32 -26.79 11.47 -5.37
N THR A 33 -25.99 10.45 -5.08
CA THR A 33 -25.45 9.53 -6.10
C THR A 33 -26.56 8.80 -6.86
N PHE A 34 -27.57 8.28 -6.15
CA PHE A 34 -28.70 7.60 -6.79
C PHE A 34 -29.45 8.50 -7.77
N TRP A 35 -29.83 9.71 -7.37
CA TRP A 35 -30.54 10.66 -8.24
C TRP A 35 -29.67 11.11 -9.42
N THR A 36 -28.38 11.29 -9.20
CA THR A 36 -27.43 11.61 -10.25
C THR A 36 -27.35 10.51 -11.30
N LEU A 37 -27.20 9.25 -10.89
CA LEU A 37 -27.16 8.10 -11.80
C LEU A 37 -28.47 7.93 -12.57
N LEU A 38 -29.62 8.06 -11.90
CA LEU A 38 -30.92 7.95 -12.53
C LEU A 38 -31.13 9.04 -13.59
N THR A 39 -30.78 10.29 -13.25
CA THR A 39 -30.92 11.43 -14.16
C THR A 39 -29.97 11.28 -15.35
N ASN A 40 -28.73 10.84 -15.12
CA ASN A 40 -27.76 10.60 -16.20
C ASN A 40 -28.24 9.49 -17.14
N LEU A 41 -28.75 8.38 -16.61
CA LEU A 41 -29.34 7.30 -17.41
C LEU A 41 -30.49 7.80 -18.32
N LEU A 42 -31.38 8.62 -17.78
CA LEU A 42 -32.47 9.22 -18.56
C LEU A 42 -31.93 10.14 -19.68
N LEU A 43 -30.93 10.97 -19.38
CA LEU A 43 -30.27 11.83 -20.35
C LEU A 43 -29.63 11.03 -21.50
N ILE A 44 -28.93 9.92 -21.17
CA ILE A 44 -28.33 9.03 -22.17
C ILE A 44 -29.39 8.50 -23.11
N VAL A 45 -30.48 7.96 -22.57
CA VAL A 45 -31.58 7.42 -23.39
C VAL A 45 -32.19 8.49 -24.31
N PHE A 46 -32.43 9.69 -23.77
CA PHE A 46 -33.00 10.78 -24.60
C PHE A 46 -32.01 11.29 -25.65
N LYS A 47 -30.73 11.44 -25.31
CA LYS A 47 -29.71 11.89 -26.29
C LYS A 47 -29.51 10.88 -27.40
N ILE A 48 -29.34 9.60 -27.09
CA ILE A 48 -29.11 8.55 -28.08
C ILE A 48 -30.36 8.37 -28.98
N SER A 49 -31.55 8.21 -28.38
CA SER A 49 -32.78 8.03 -29.17
C SER A 49 -33.06 9.23 -30.04
N THR A 50 -32.95 10.46 -29.56
CA THR A 50 -33.12 11.66 -30.34
C THR A 50 -32.03 11.79 -31.40
N GLY A 51 -30.76 11.53 -31.09
CA GLY A 51 -29.64 11.56 -32.02
C GLY A 51 -29.89 10.64 -33.25
N ILE A 52 -30.38 9.40 -32.97
CA ILE A 52 -30.78 8.46 -34.07
C ILE A 52 -31.94 9.00 -34.85
N LEU A 53 -33.00 9.49 -34.21
CA LEU A 53 -34.21 9.95 -34.88
C LEU A 53 -33.99 11.16 -35.79
N ILE A 54 -33.13 12.10 -35.36
CA ILE A 54 -32.86 13.32 -36.15
C ILE A 54 -31.64 13.18 -37.06
N GLY A 55 -30.83 12.11 -36.91
CA GLY A 55 -29.60 11.90 -37.67
C GLY A 55 -28.42 12.76 -37.17
N SER A 56 -28.45 13.25 -35.91
CA SER A 56 -27.37 14.10 -35.35
C SER A 56 -26.24 13.25 -34.72
N VAL A 57 -25.07 13.29 -35.37
CA VAL A 57 -23.88 12.61 -34.91
C VAL A 57 -23.30 13.28 -33.66
N ALA A 58 -23.37 14.59 -33.57
CA ALA A 58 -22.93 15.33 -32.40
C ALA A 58 -23.73 14.95 -31.13
N LEU A 59 -25.07 14.80 -31.27
CA LEU A 59 -25.95 14.40 -30.18
C LEU A 59 -25.72 12.92 -29.78
N LEU A 60 -25.51 12.04 -30.78
CA LEU A 60 -25.13 10.64 -30.56
C LEU A 60 -23.79 10.54 -29.81
N ALA A 61 -22.79 11.28 -30.28
CA ALA A 61 -21.48 11.34 -29.61
C ALA A 61 -21.58 11.77 -28.14
N SER A 62 -22.35 12.83 -27.86
CA SER A 62 -22.57 13.29 -26.47
C SER A 62 -23.37 12.28 -25.63
N GLY A 63 -24.27 11.51 -26.25
CA GLY A 63 -24.95 10.41 -25.55
C GLY A 63 -24.02 9.24 -25.20
N LEU A 64 -23.10 8.90 -26.10
CA LEU A 64 -22.07 7.88 -25.88
C LEU A 64 -21.03 8.33 -24.83
N ASP A 65 -20.65 9.61 -24.84
CA ASP A 65 -19.78 10.20 -23.81
C ASP A 65 -20.38 10.03 -22.40
N ALA A 66 -21.62 10.47 -22.21
CA ALA A 66 -22.36 10.28 -20.96
C ALA A 66 -22.56 8.79 -20.59
N MET A 67 -22.66 7.88 -21.57
CA MET A 67 -22.71 6.43 -21.33
C MET A 67 -21.39 5.91 -20.79
N THR A 68 -20.26 6.47 -21.23
CA THR A 68 -18.92 6.14 -20.69
C THR A 68 -18.84 6.41 -19.20
N ASP A 69 -19.30 7.57 -18.76
CA ASP A 69 -19.29 7.96 -17.33
C ASP A 69 -20.22 7.08 -16.49
N LEU A 70 -21.41 6.74 -17.02
CA LEU A 70 -22.32 5.80 -16.36
C LEU A 70 -21.68 4.42 -16.19
N ILE A 71 -21.01 3.90 -17.20
CA ILE A 71 -20.36 2.60 -17.16
C ILE A 71 -19.20 2.60 -16.17
N ALA A 72 -18.39 3.66 -16.14
CA ALA A 72 -17.33 3.82 -15.15
C ALA A 72 -17.90 3.74 -13.71
N SER A 73 -18.99 4.48 -13.45
CA SER A 73 -19.68 4.47 -12.15
C SER A 73 -20.25 3.09 -11.80
N LEU A 74 -20.87 2.41 -12.76
CA LEU A 74 -21.40 1.05 -12.56
C LEU A 74 -20.30 0.03 -12.30
N THR A 75 -19.16 0.17 -12.95
CA THR A 75 -18.00 -0.72 -12.74
C THR A 75 -17.48 -0.63 -11.29
N VAL A 76 -17.38 0.58 -10.76
CA VAL A 76 -17.01 0.78 -9.34
C VAL A 76 -18.04 0.12 -8.40
N LEU A 77 -19.34 0.31 -8.65
CA LEU A 77 -20.40 -0.31 -7.84
C LEU A 77 -20.38 -1.84 -7.90
N LEU A 78 -20.16 -2.41 -9.08
CA LEU A 78 -20.04 -3.87 -9.27
C LEU A 78 -18.76 -4.39 -8.60
N GLY A 79 -17.65 -3.67 -8.73
CA GLY A 79 -16.40 -4.00 -8.06
C GLY A 79 -16.57 -4.09 -6.55
N LEU A 80 -17.20 -3.10 -5.93
CA LEU A 80 -17.50 -3.11 -4.50
C LEU A 80 -18.40 -4.29 -4.10
N ARG A 81 -19.40 -4.66 -4.91
CA ARG A 81 -20.25 -5.82 -4.65
C ARG A 81 -19.51 -7.15 -4.78
N PHE A 82 -18.69 -7.31 -5.81
CA PHE A 82 -17.90 -8.54 -6.00
C PHE A 82 -16.78 -8.67 -4.97
N SER A 83 -16.25 -7.55 -4.48
CA SER A 83 -15.25 -7.51 -3.39
C SER A 83 -15.78 -8.04 -2.06
N GLN A 84 -17.12 -8.01 -1.86
CA GLN A 84 -17.78 -8.54 -0.66
C GLN A 84 -18.01 -10.06 -0.71
N LYS A 85 -17.76 -10.73 -1.85
CA LYS A 85 -17.89 -12.19 -1.95
C LYS A 85 -16.67 -12.86 -1.36
N ASP A 86 -16.92 -13.84 -0.47
CA ASP A 86 -15.88 -14.66 0.11
C ASP A 86 -15.06 -15.38 -0.96
N PRO A 87 -13.75 -15.53 -0.76
CA PRO A 87 -12.90 -16.34 -1.61
C PRO A 87 -13.44 -17.75 -1.76
N SER A 88 -13.35 -18.33 -2.96
CA SER A 88 -13.77 -19.72 -3.23
C SER A 88 -12.55 -20.59 -3.45
N LYS A 89 -12.73 -21.93 -3.42
CA LYS A 89 -11.63 -22.89 -3.71
C LYS A 89 -10.99 -22.66 -5.08
N ARG A 90 -11.73 -22.12 -6.06
CA ARG A 90 -11.23 -21.82 -7.40
C ARG A 90 -10.62 -20.42 -7.50
N PHE A 91 -11.07 -19.47 -6.67
CA PHE A 91 -10.62 -18.08 -6.63
C PHE A 91 -10.21 -17.73 -5.20
N SER A 92 -9.05 -18.25 -4.80
CA SER A 92 -8.51 -18.12 -3.43
C SER A 92 -8.21 -16.69 -3.01
N TYR A 93 -7.91 -15.80 -3.95
CA TYR A 93 -7.72 -14.36 -3.72
C TYR A 93 -9.01 -13.54 -3.91
N GLY A 94 -10.17 -14.19 -4.05
CA GLY A 94 -11.45 -13.49 -4.29
C GLY A 94 -11.66 -13.11 -5.76
N TYR A 95 -12.65 -12.24 -5.97
CA TYR A 95 -13.15 -11.87 -7.31
C TYR A 95 -12.78 -10.44 -7.71
N TYR A 96 -11.84 -9.79 -7.02
CA TYR A 96 -11.49 -8.38 -7.21
C TYR A 96 -11.09 -8.01 -8.65
N ARG A 97 -10.42 -8.92 -9.37
CA ARG A 97 -9.97 -8.67 -10.75
C ARG A 97 -11.09 -8.72 -11.79
N LEU A 98 -12.28 -9.21 -11.43
CA LEU A 98 -13.43 -9.20 -12.36
C LEU A 98 -13.87 -7.77 -12.70
N GLU A 99 -13.77 -6.84 -11.76
CA GLU A 99 -14.01 -5.42 -12.00
C GLU A 99 -13.08 -4.89 -13.09
N THR A 100 -11.78 -5.09 -12.94
CA THR A 100 -10.78 -4.61 -13.89
C THR A 100 -10.97 -5.23 -15.27
N LEU A 101 -11.31 -6.52 -15.35
CA LEU A 101 -11.61 -7.20 -16.60
C LEU A 101 -12.88 -6.62 -17.26
N ALA A 102 -13.93 -6.38 -16.50
CA ALA A 102 -15.15 -5.76 -17.01
C ALA A 102 -14.86 -4.35 -17.55
N THR A 103 -14.09 -3.53 -16.81
CA THR A 103 -13.67 -2.19 -17.27
C THR A 103 -12.88 -2.26 -18.56
N LEU A 104 -11.98 -3.22 -18.73
CA LEU A 104 -11.21 -3.42 -19.94
C LEU A 104 -12.12 -3.74 -21.14
N ILE A 105 -13.05 -4.67 -20.98
CA ILE A 105 -14.00 -5.03 -22.05
C ILE A 105 -14.81 -3.81 -22.47
N VAL A 106 -15.35 -3.10 -21.50
CA VAL A 106 -16.16 -1.90 -21.75
C VAL A 106 -15.36 -0.79 -22.42
N SER A 107 -14.13 -0.54 -21.98
CA SER A 107 -13.26 0.48 -22.56
C SER A 107 -12.91 0.19 -24.04
N ILE A 108 -12.76 -1.09 -24.40
CA ILE A 108 -12.59 -1.48 -25.80
C ILE A 108 -13.85 -1.18 -26.63
N ILE A 109 -15.04 -1.46 -26.07
CA ILE A 109 -16.31 -1.16 -26.74
C ILE A 109 -16.46 0.37 -26.94
N ILE A 110 -16.14 1.17 -25.91
CA ILE A 110 -16.15 2.63 -25.99
C ILE A 110 -15.20 3.12 -27.10
N LEU A 111 -14.00 2.55 -27.17
CA LEU A 111 -13.02 2.89 -28.21
C LEU A 111 -13.56 2.61 -29.62
N LEU A 112 -14.21 1.47 -29.82
CA LEU A 112 -14.82 1.11 -31.11
C LEU A 112 -15.93 2.07 -31.47
N PHE A 113 -16.82 2.44 -30.56
CA PHE A 113 -17.84 3.45 -30.78
C PHE A 113 -17.23 4.83 -31.06
N GLY A 114 -16.21 5.25 -30.34
CA GLY A 114 -15.51 6.50 -30.60
C GLY A 114 -14.91 6.57 -32.01
N LEU A 115 -14.34 5.46 -32.49
CA LEU A 115 -13.82 5.35 -33.86
C LEU A 115 -14.92 5.41 -34.90
N ASP A 116 -16.08 4.77 -34.68
CA ASP A 116 -17.22 4.83 -35.57
C ASP A 116 -17.77 6.26 -35.67
N VAL A 117 -17.97 6.93 -34.54
CA VAL A 117 -18.39 8.35 -34.50
C VAL A 117 -17.36 9.24 -35.21
N LEU A 118 -16.07 9.01 -35.07
CA LEU A 118 -15.01 9.75 -35.77
C LEU A 118 -15.16 9.65 -37.29
N ILE A 119 -15.34 8.42 -37.77
CA ILE A 119 -15.50 8.14 -39.21
C ILE A 119 -16.76 8.83 -39.76
N VAL A 120 -17.88 8.70 -39.03
CA VAL A 120 -19.16 9.30 -39.47
C VAL A 120 -19.09 10.83 -39.42
N SER A 121 -18.53 11.41 -38.37
CA SER A 121 -18.31 12.86 -38.23
C SER A 121 -17.45 13.42 -39.38
N SER A 122 -16.37 12.72 -39.72
CA SER A 122 -15.48 13.09 -40.82
C SER A 122 -16.21 13.08 -42.18
N LYS A 123 -17.09 12.10 -42.38
CA LYS A 123 -17.92 12.06 -43.61
C LYS A 123 -18.89 13.24 -43.67
N ILE A 124 -19.52 13.64 -42.56
CA ILE A 124 -20.46 14.78 -42.54
C ILE A 124 -19.74 16.09 -42.83
N ILE A 125 -18.47 16.26 -42.44
CA ILE A 125 -17.70 17.45 -42.80
C ILE A 125 -17.55 17.56 -44.35
N VAL A 126 -17.28 16.43 -45.01
CA VAL A 126 -17.04 16.39 -46.45
C VAL A 126 -18.37 16.35 -47.25
N THR A 127 -19.29 15.51 -46.78
CA THR A 127 -20.61 15.32 -47.40
C THR A 127 -21.72 15.57 -46.38
N PRO A 128 -22.11 16.83 -46.18
CA PRO A 128 -23.07 17.19 -45.14
C PRO A 128 -24.44 16.55 -45.39
N THR A 129 -25.01 15.96 -44.35
CA THR A 129 -26.36 15.40 -44.33
C THR A 129 -27.32 16.37 -43.63
N MET A 130 -28.59 16.43 -44.06
CA MET A 130 -29.58 17.29 -43.44
C MET A 130 -30.22 16.57 -42.24
N LEU A 131 -30.32 17.26 -41.09
CA LEU A 131 -31.06 16.77 -39.92
C LEU A 131 -32.56 16.81 -40.18
N THR A 132 -33.27 15.77 -39.74
CA THR A 132 -34.72 15.68 -40.03
C THR A 132 -35.54 16.62 -39.14
N LEU A 133 -35.22 16.83 -37.89
CA LEU A 133 -35.95 17.65 -36.92
C LEU A 133 -34.99 18.40 -35.99
N PRO A 134 -34.18 19.36 -36.51
CA PRO A 134 -33.09 19.96 -35.71
C PRO A 134 -33.57 20.69 -34.46
N VAL A 135 -34.80 21.19 -34.42
CA VAL A 135 -35.39 21.88 -33.26
C VAL A 135 -35.50 20.94 -32.05
N ILE A 136 -35.84 19.66 -32.28
CA ILE A 136 -35.88 18.67 -31.20
C ILE A 136 -34.50 18.46 -30.61
N GLY A 137 -33.47 18.35 -31.44
CA GLY A 137 -32.08 18.25 -31.02
C GLY A 137 -31.62 19.45 -30.19
N LEU A 138 -31.99 20.68 -30.61
CA LEU A 138 -31.73 21.90 -29.84
C LEU A 138 -32.39 21.86 -28.45
N LEU A 139 -33.67 21.45 -28.37
CA LEU A 139 -34.35 21.34 -27.09
C LEU A 139 -33.69 20.32 -26.16
N ILE A 140 -33.34 19.15 -26.69
CA ILE A 140 -32.68 18.11 -25.91
C ILE A 140 -31.28 18.55 -25.42
N SER A 141 -30.50 19.21 -26.31
CA SER A 141 -29.17 19.72 -25.90
C SER A 141 -29.28 20.84 -24.86
N LEU A 142 -30.26 21.74 -24.98
CA LEU A 142 -30.52 22.80 -24.01
C LEU A 142 -30.95 22.21 -22.64
N ILE A 143 -31.91 21.27 -22.68
CA ILE A 143 -32.34 20.56 -21.46
C ILE A 143 -31.15 19.83 -20.80
N SER A 144 -30.28 19.18 -21.61
CA SER A 144 -29.07 18.52 -21.10
C SER A 144 -28.11 19.50 -20.43
N ILE A 145 -27.92 20.71 -20.98
CA ILE A 145 -27.11 21.75 -20.34
C ILE A 145 -27.70 22.16 -18.98
N LEU A 146 -29.01 22.39 -18.94
CA LEU A 146 -29.69 22.82 -17.71
C LEU A 146 -29.62 21.72 -16.61
N ILE A 147 -29.83 20.46 -17.01
CA ILE A 147 -29.75 19.32 -16.09
C ILE A 147 -28.30 19.13 -15.61
N ALA A 148 -27.31 19.18 -16.51
CA ALA A 148 -25.90 19.09 -16.14
C ALA A 148 -25.51 20.22 -15.15
N PHE A 149 -25.97 21.45 -15.38
CA PHE A 149 -25.78 22.57 -14.45
C PHE A 149 -26.43 22.30 -13.09
N GLY A 150 -27.66 21.78 -13.08
CA GLY A 150 -28.37 21.39 -11.84
C GLY A 150 -27.60 20.32 -11.06
N LEU A 151 -27.14 19.26 -11.75
CA LEU A 151 -26.37 18.16 -11.16
C LEU A 151 -25.00 18.64 -10.68
N TYR A 152 -24.30 19.49 -11.46
CA TYR A 152 -23.07 20.15 -10.99
C TYR A 152 -23.27 20.86 -9.66
N ARG A 153 -24.26 21.76 -9.58
CA ARG A 153 -24.55 22.53 -8.37
C ARG A 153 -24.98 21.63 -7.21
N TYR A 154 -25.76 20.60 -7.47
CA TYR A 154 -26.26 19.66 -6.48
C TYR A 154 -25.13 18.82 -5.88
N ASN A 155 -24.33 18.14 -6.73
CA ASN A 155 -23.24 17.30 -6.29
C ASN A 155 -22.14 18.12 -5.61
N LEU A 156 -21.80 19.32 -6.11
CA LEU A 156 -20.82 20.20 -5.47
C LEU A 156 -21.26 20.64 -4.07
N ARG A 157 -22.54 20.97 -3.91
CA ARG A 157 -23.11 21.39 -2.61
C ARG A 157 -23.09 20.24 -1.60
N ILE A 158 -23.58 19.07 -1.98
CA ILE A 158 -23.61 17.91 -1.11
C ILE A 158 -22.17 17.45 -0.83
N GLY A 159 -21.30 17.33 -1.84
CA GLY A 159 -19.92 16.92 -1.71
C GLY A 159 -19.13 17.78 -0.72
N LYS A 160 -19.30 19.12 -0.78
CA LYS A 160 -18.71 20.04 0.21
C LYS A 160 -19.29 19.85 1.61
N LYS A 161 -20.61 19.62 1.72
CA LYS A 161 -21.30 19.44 3.00
C LYS A 161 -20.81 18.19 3.74
N ILE A 162 -20.60 17.09 3.03
CA ILE A 162 -20.19 15.81 3.62
C ILE A 162 -18.68 15.54 3.50
N ALA A 163 -17.92 16.50 2.99
CA ALA A 163 -16.48 16.39 2.70
C ALA A 163 -16.14 15.15 1.82
N SER A 164 -16.98 14.87 0.80
CA SER A 164 -16.80 13.77 -0.14
C SER A 164 -16.11 14.25 -1.40
N ASN A 165 -14.85 13.86 -1.60
CA ASN A 165 -14.10 14.15 -2.81
C ASN A 165 -14.77 13.50 -4.04
N ALA A 166 -15.31 12.29 -3.91
CA ALA A 166 -16.00 11.60 -4.99
C ALA A 166 -17.17 12.43 -5.57
N LEU A 167 -18.03 13.01 -4.71
CA LEU A 167 -19.12 13.86 -5.18
C LEU A 167 -18.63 15.20 -5.78
N ILE A 168 -17.50 15.73 -5.27
CA ILE A 168 -16.87 16.91 -5.83
C ILE A 168 -16.30 16.62 -7.21
N ASP A 169 -15.69 15.45 -7.42
CA ASP A 169 -15.16 15.04 -8.71
C ASP A 169 -16.29 14.74 -9.71
N THR A 170 -17.37 14.05 -9.30
CA THR A 170 -18.58 13.92 -10.12
C THR A 170 -19.17 15.29 -10.52
N ALA A 171 -19.11 16.28 -9.63
CA ALA A 171 -19.54 17.64 -10.01
C ALA A 171 -18.65 18.23 -11.11
N LYS A 172 -17.32 18.02 -11.09
CA LYS A 172 -16.42 18.49 -12.15
C LYS A 172 -16.71 17.80 -13.50
N GLU A 173 -17.05 16.51 -13.48
CA GLU A 173 -17.50 15.78 -14.68
C GLU A 173 -18.72 16.45 -15.30
N PHE A 174 -19.75 16.79 -14.52
CA PHE A 174 -20.90 17.54 -15.03
C PHE A 174 -20.56 18.95 -15.54
N GLN A 175 -19.51 19.58 -15.03
CA GLN A 175 -19.01 20.83 -15.58
C GLN A 175 -18.43 20.63 -17.00
N LEU A 176 -17.71 19.54 -17.25
CA LEU A 176 -17.24 19.15 -18.58
C LEU A 176 -18.41 18.81 -19.49
N ASP A 177 -19.40 18.07 -19.00
CA ASP A 177 -20.64 17.76 -19.72
C ASP A 177 -21.39 19.00 -20.19
N MET A 178 -21.41 20.05 -19.39
CA MET A 178 -21.99 21.35 -19.82
C MET A 178 -21.29 21.90 -21.05
N ILE A 179 -19.95 21.83 -21.09
CA ILE A 179 -19.15 22.29 -22.21
C ILE A 179 -19.48 21.45 -23.47
N THR A 180 -19.44 20.11 -23.33
CA THR A 180 -19.75 19.16 -24.41
C THR A 180 -21.15 19.38 -24.95
N ASN A 181 -22.17 19.49 -24.09
CA ASN A 181 -23.56 19.75 -24.47
C ASN A 181 -23.72 21.12 -25.13
N SER A 182 -22.97 22.14 -24.72
CA SER A 182 -22.95 23.46 -25.34
C SER A 182 -22.38 23.41 -26.77
N LEU A 183 -21.33 22.62 -27.00
CA LEU A 183 -20.79 22.39 -28.34
C LEU A 183 -21.81 21.68 -29.21
N VAL A 184 -22.52 20.67 -28.69
CA VAL A 184 -23.63 19.99 -29.44
C VAL A 184 -24.73 20.97 -29.81
N PHE A 185 -25.15 21.82 -28.85
CA PHE A 185 -26.16 22.86 -29.11
C PHE A 185 -25.73 23.81 -30.24
N ILE A 186 -24.49 24.29 -30.21
CA ILE A 186 -23.91 25.15 -31.25
C ILE A 186 -23.86 24.43 -32.60
N GLY A 187 -23.44 23.14 -32.60
CA GLY A 187 -23.39 22.32 -33.81
C GLY A 187 -24.74 22.16 -34.47
N ILE A 188 -25.79 21.86 -33.71
CA ILE A 188 -27.16 21.73 -34.23
C ILE A 188 -27.72 23.10 -34.62
N LEU A 189 -27.43 24.17 -33.91
CA LEU A 189 -27.81 25.53 -34.25
C LEU A 189 -27.17 25.95 -35.56
N ALA A 190 -25.88 25.63 -35.75
CA ALA A 190 -25.17 25.91 -36.99
C ALA A 190 -25.81 25.19 -38.22
N HIS A 191 -26.31 23.99 -37.99
CA HIS A 191 -27.07 23.27 -39.03
C HIS A 191 -28.32 24.03 -39.48
N ILE A 192 -29.08 24.67 -38.57
CA ILE A 192 -30.25 25.48 -38.90
C ILE A 192 -29.89 26.70 -39.74
N ILE A 193 -28.73 27.30 -39.49
CA ILE A 193 -28.24 28.46 -40.28
C ILE A 193 -27.48 28.02 -41.56
N ARG A 194 -27.66 26.78 -42.00
CA ARG A 194 -27.08 26.19 -43.21
C ARG A 194 -25.57 26.02 -43.22
N LEU A 195 -24.99 25.75 -42.06
CA LEU A 195 -23.58 25.40 -41.87
C LEU A 195 -23.44 23.99 -41.28
N PRO A 196 -23.91 22.91 -41.95
CA PRO A 196 -23.97 21.56 -41.40
C PRO A 196 -22.59 20.96 -41.11
N GLN A 197 -21.50 21.48 -41.73
CA GLN A 197 -20.13 21.03 -41.46
C GLN A 197 -19.71 21.24 -40.00
N LEU A 198 -20.27 22.24 -39.31
CA LEU A 198 -19.96 22.53 -37.91
C LEU A 198 -20.49 21.43 -36.96
N GLU A 199 -21.63 20.79 -37.33
CA GLU A 199 -22.10 19.62 -36.58
C GLU A 199 -21.13 18.44 -36.68
N GLY A 200 -20.64 18.16 -37.90
CA GLY A 200 -19.59 17.15 -38.10
C GLY A 200 -18.30 17.47 -37.31
N LEU A 201 -17.91 18.76 -37.29
CA LEU A 201 -16.73 19.20 -36.51
C LEU A 201 -16.93 18.97 -35.01
N VAL A 202 -18.10 19.28 -34.46
CA VAL A 202 -18.44 19.02 -33.07
C VAL A 202 -18.40 17.51 -32.78
N GLY A 203 -19.02 16.69 -33.62
CA GLY A 203 -18.98 15.23 -33.51
C GLY A 203 -17.55 14.69 -33.53
N LEU A 204 -16.68 15.25 -34.38
CA LEU A 204 -15.26 14.90 -34.46
C LEU A 204 -14.52 15.25 -33.14
N ILE A 205 -14.71 16.43 -32.58
CA ILE A 205 -14.10 16.85 -31.30
C ILE A 205 -14.53 15.89 -30.19
N ILE A 206 -15.82 15.60 -30.07
CA ILE A 206 -16.34 14.72 -29.02
C ILE A 206 -15.82 13.28 -29.24
N SER A 207 -15.75 12.78 -30.47
CA SER A 207 -15.22 11.45 -30.75
C SER A 207 -13.75 11.31 -30.34
N LEU A 208 -12.94 12.35 -30.50
CA LEU A 208 -11.55 12.35 -30.02
C LEU A 208 -11.46 12.28 -28.49
N ILE A 209 -12.37 12.93 -27.79
CA ILE A 209 -12.49 12.83 -26.32
C ILE A 209 -12.84 11.39 -25.92
N ILE A 210 -13.86 10.80 -26.56
CA ILE A 210 -14.28 9.40 -26.30
C ILE A 210 -13.14 8.43 -26.57
N ILE A 211 -12.42 8.56 -27.67
CA ILE A 211 -11.28 7.71 -28.01
C ILE A 211 -10.17 7.85 -26.96
N LYS A 212 -9.83 9.09 -26.56
CA LYS A 212 -8.83 9.34 -25.52
C LYS A 212 -9.23 8.63 -24.21
N THR A 213 -10.46 8.80 -23.76
CA THR A 213 -11.00 8.17 -22.54
C THR A 213 -10.99 6.64 -22.66
N GLY A 214 -11.39 6.09 -23.80
CA GLY A 214 -11.34 4.65 -24.07
C GLY A 214 -9.91 4.08 -24.02
N ILE A 215 -8.94 4.78 -24.59
CA ILE A 215 -7.52 4.39 -24.51
C ILE A 215 -7.02 4.44 -23.07
N GLU A 216 -7.35 5.50 -22.34
CA GLU A 216 -6.92 5.69 -20.95
C GLU A 216 -7.48 4.59 -20.03
N PHE A 217 -8.77 4.28 -20.12
CA PHE A 217 -9.39 3.20 -19.36
C PHE A 217 -8.84 1.83 -19.74
N SER A 218 -8.63 1.57 -21.05
CA SER A 218 -8.02 0.31 -21.50
C SER A 218 -6.60 0.14 -20.98
N ARG A 219 -5.78 1.20 -21.08
CA ARG A 219 -4.40 1.22 -20.60
C ARG A 219 -4.34 0.98 -19.09
N ASN A 220 -5.14 1.72 -18.32
CA ASN A 220 -5.14 1.61 -16.85
C ASN A 220 -5.62 0.23 -16.40
N SER A 221 -6.66 -0.30 -17.03
CA SER A 221 -7.15 -1.66 -16.76
C SER A 221 -6.09 -2.72 -17.09
N LEU A 222 -5.40 -2.57 -18.22
CA LEU A 222 -4.34 -3.50 -18.63
C LEU A 222 -3.15 -3.44 -17.65
N LEU A 223 -2.70 -2.24 -17.26
CA LEU A 223 -1.62 -2.06 -16.29
C LEU A 223 -1.99 -2.68 -14.94
N THR A 224 -3.23 -2.48 -14.47
CA THR A 224 -3.72 -3.10 -13.22
C THR A 224 -3.75 -4.63 -13.32
N LEU A 225 -4.14 -5.21 -14.47
CA LEU A 225 -4.11 -6.67 -14.69
C LEU A 225 -2.68 -7.22 -14.73
N LEU A 226 -1.71 -6.43 -15.17
CA LEU A 226 -0.28 -6.74 -15.17
C LEU A 226 0.42 -6.44 -13.84
N ASP A 227 -0.34 -6.15 -12.79
CA ASP A 227 0.17 -5.81 -11.46
C ASP A 227 1.10 -4.56 -11.43
N ALA A 228 0.90 -3.62 -12.36
CA ALA A 228 1.62 -2.36 -12.36
C ALA A 228 1.17 -1.49 -11.18
N ILE A 229 2.11 -0.73 -10.62
CA ILE A 229 1.85 0.21 -9.52
C ILE A 229 1.62 1.59 -10.13
N ASP A 230 0.42 2.14 -9.92
CA ASP A 230 0.06 3.48 -10.40
C ASP A 230 0.43 4.60 -9.41
N ASP A 231 0.70 4.26 -8.15
CA ASP A 231 0.93 5.21 -7.07
C ASP A 231 2.25 4.92 -6.35
N PRO A 232 3.36 5.56 -6.74
CA PRO A 232 4.65 5.40 -6.08
C PRO A 232 4.66 5.95 -4.65
N GLU A 233 3.77 6.88 -4.27
CA GLU A 233 3.72 7.46 -2.93
C GLU A 233 3.36 6.40 -1.87
N ILE A 234 2.60 5.36 -2.25
CA ILE A 234 2.29 4.22 -1.37
C ILE A 234 3.56 3.49 -0.95
N ILE A 235 4.51 3.32 -1.86
CA ILE A 235 5.79 2.64 -1.59
C ILE A 235 6.60 3.45 -0.59
N ASP A 236 6.74 4.76 -0.81
CA ASP A 236 7.50 5.66 0.07
C ASP A 236 6.87 5.73 1.46
N HIS A 237 5.54 5.75 1.53
CA HIS A 237 4.83 5.72 2.80
C HIS A 237 5.08 4.41 3.57
N MET A 238 5.00 3.26 2.89
CA MET A 238 5.31 1.97 3.51
C MET A 238 6.76 1.88 3.98
N GLN A 239 7.72 2.39 3.21
CA GLN A 239 9.13 2.46 3.62
C GLN A 239 9.30 3.30 4.88
N THR A 240 8.59 4.42 4.98
CA THR A 240 8.60 5.28 6.16
C THR A 240 8.09 4.53 7.40
N ILE A 241 7.01 3.75 7.27
CA ILE A 241 6.48 2.94 8.38
C ILE A 241 7.48 1.86 8.80
N VAL A 242 8.06 1.14 7.83
CA VAL A 242 9.06 0.09 8.11
C VAL A 242 10.26 0.66 8.86
N SER A 243 10.72 1.88 8.54
CA SER A 243 11.85 2.53 9.19
C SER A 243 11.61 2.89 10.67
N GLN A 244 10.36 2.86 11.14
CA GLN A 244 10.03 3.09 12.55
C GLN A 244 10.28 1.87 13.44
N PHE A 245 10.60 0.71 12.85
CA PHE A 245 10.87 -0.54 13.59
C PHE A 245 12.37 -0.74 13.74
N PRO A 246 12.95 -0.52 14.94
CA PRO A 246 14.40 -0.61 15.15
C PRO A 246 14.94 -2.03 15.00
N GLU A 247 14.09 -3.05 15.13
CA GLU A 247 14.43 -4.46 14.94
C GLU A 247 14.70 -4.79 13.47
N ILE A 248 14.16 -4.00 12.55
CA ILE A 248 14.32 -4.18 11.10
C ILE A 248 15.56 -3.41 10.65
N GLN A 249 16.57 -4.13 10.22
CA GLN A 249 17.83 -3.52 9.76
C GLN A 249 17.73 -2.94 8.37
N ARG A 250 16.97 -3.59 7.50
CA ARG A 250 16.80 -3.18 6.12
C ARG A 250 15.51 -3.73 5.52
N LEU A 251 14.86 -2.95 4.70
CA LEU A 251 13.85 -3.40 3.75
C LEU A 251 14.56 -3.80 2.44
N SER A 252 14.60 -5.11 2.15
CA SER A 252 15.27 -5.64 0.95
C SER A 252 14.45 -5.44 -0.30
N ASN A 253 13.14 -5.69 -0.19
CA ASN A 253 12.23 -5.59 -1.33
C ASN A 253 10.82 -5.24 -0.86
N ILE A 254 10.11 -4.52 -1.72
CA ILE A 254 8.69 -4.26 -1.57
C ILE A 254 8.01 -4.44 -2.91
N ARG A 255 6.97 -5.23 -2.94
CA ARG A 255 6.10 -5.43 -4.11
C ARG A 255 4.68 -5.15 -3.68
N ILE A 256 4.00 -4.34 -4.47
CA ILE A 256 2.61 -3.99 -4.23
C ILE A 256 1.86 -4.29 -5.51
N ARG A 257 0.66 -4.81 -5.39
CA ARG A 257 -0.27 -4.98 -6.52
C ARG A 257 -1.64 -4.50 -6.13
N ARG A 258 -2.34 -3.93 -7.08
CA ARG A 258 -3.74 -3.53 -6.93
C ARG A 258 -4.65 -4.65 -7.43
N SER A 259 -5.73 -4.92 -6.70
CA SER A 259 -6.75 -5.87 -7.11
C SER A 259 -8.12 -5.30 -6.76
N GLY A 260 -8.82 -4.76 -7.75
CA GLY A 260 -10.00 -3.93 -7.54
C GLY A 260 -9.68 -2.69 -6.68
N PRO A 261 -10.45 -2.41 -5.63
CA PRO A 261 -10.21 -1.27 -4.74
C PRO A 261 -9.08 -1.51 -3.72
N TYR A 262 -8.57 -2.75 -3.59
CA TYR A 262 -7.62 -3.13 -2.54
C TYR A 262 -6.20 -3.29 -3.04
N TYR A 263 -5.25 -3.10 -2.11
CA TYR A 263 -3.82 -3.35 -2.31
C TYR A 263 -3.38 -4.62 -1.58
N PHE A 264 -2.45 -5.33 -2.19
CA PHE A 264 -1.75 -6.48 -1.64
C PHE A 264 -0.27 -6.15 -1.65
N ALA A 265 0.41 -6.30 -0.51
CA ALA A 265 1.82 -5.97 -0.38
C ALA A 265 2.62 -7.19 0.07
N ASP A 266 3.75 -7.44 -0.59
CA ASP A 266 4.75 -8.42 -0.22
C ASP A 266 6.04 -7.68 0.13
N LEU A 267 6.46 -7.79 1.39
CA LEU A 267 7.67 -7.15 1.91
C LEU A 267 8.72 -8.21 2.24
N ILE A 268 9.97 -7.92 1.91
CA ILE A 268 11.12 -8.69 2.35
C ILE A 268 11.96 -7.80 3.24
N ILE A 269 11.99 -8.12 4.53
CA ILE A 269 12.73 -7.37 5.54
C ILE A 269 13.94 -8.19 6.02
N GLN A 270 15.02 -7.49 6.39
CA GLN A 270 16.21 -8.11 6.97
C GLN A 270 16.26 -7.85 8.48
N MET A 271 16.44 -8.92 9.24
CA MET A 271 16.59 -8.89 10.70
C MET A 271 17.81 -9.71 11.12
N HIS A 272 18.33 -9.46 12.31
CA HIS A 272 19.48 -10.22 12.80
C HIS A 272 19.15 -11.70 12.98
N SER A 273 20.08 -12.58 12.59
CA SER A 273 19.97 -14.05 12.76
C SER A 273 19.93 -14.52 14.23
N THR A 274 20.21 -13.61 15.18
CA THR A 274 20.16 -13.89 16.62
C THR A 274 18.77 -13.72 17.23
N GLU A 275 17.82 -13.18 16.46
CA GLU A 275 16.43 -13.02 16.92
C GLU A 275 15.73 -14.38 17.08
N THR A 276 14.90 -14.47 18.11
CA THR A 276 14.07 -15.66 18.31
C THR A 276 12.89 -15.69 17.36
N ILE A 277 12.37 -16.87 17.04
CA ILE A 277 11.16 -17.02 16.20
C ILE A 277 9.98 -16.24 16.77
N GLU A 278 9.88 -16.18 18.10
CA GLU A 278 8.83 -15.42 18.79
C GLU A 278 8.98 -13.91 18.58
N SER A 279 10.19 -13.36 18.70
CA SER A 279 10.51 -11.95 18.40
C SER A 279 10.21 -11.61 16.94
N LEU A 280 10.63 -12.45 15.99
CA LEU A 280 10.36 -12.30 14.56
C LEU A 280 8.86 -12.24 14.30
N SER A 281 8.09 -13.18 14.86
CA SER A 281 6.63 -13.24 14.70
C SER A 281 5.95 -12.00 15.29
N GLN A 282 6.36 -11.54 16.48
CA GLN A 282 5.79 -10.33 17.08
C GLN A 282 6.08 -9.08 16.25
N THR A 283 7.30 -8.92 15.73
CA THR A 283 7.68 -7.77 14.92
C THR A 283 6.93 -7.77 13.58
N THR A 284 6.82 -8.91 12.90
CA THR A 284 6.09 -9.01 11.64
C THR A 284 4.59 -8.73 11.82
N HIS A 285 3.96 -9.23 12.89
CA HIS A 285 2.55 -8.92 13.18
C HIS A 285 2.31 -7.45 13.53
N LYS A 286 3.22 -6.83 14.30
CA LYS A 286 3.13 -5.38 14.60
C LYS A 286 3.29 -4.54 13.33
N LEU A 287 4.23 -4.90 12.47
CA LEU A 287 4.43 -4.22 11.19
C LEU A 287 3.20 -4.34 10.30
N GLU A 288 2.64 -5.56 10.14
CA GLU A 288 1.41 -5.78 9.37
C GLU A 288 0.25 -4.92 9.89
N ALA A 289 0.04 -4.93 11.23
CA ALA A 289 -1.02 -4.14 11.85
C ALA A 289 -0.82 -2.63 11.66
N SER A 290 0.41 -2.13 11.73
CA SER A 290 0.73 -0.72 11.50
C SER A 290 0.48 -0.31 10.06
N LEU A 291 0.91 -1.12 9.09
CA LEU A 291 0.68 -0.87 7.66
C LEU A 291 -0.81 -0.85 7.32
N LYS A 292 -1.60 -1.81 7.83
CA LYS A 292 -3.06 -1.86 7.62
C LYS A 292 -3.81 -0.72 8.32
N LYS A 293 -3.30 -0.23 9.45
CA LYS A 293 -3.90 0.90 10.18
C LYS A 293 -3.75 2.21 9.41
N GLU A 294 -2.59 2.44 8.82
CA GLU A 294 -2.29 3.66 8.07
C GLU A 294 -2.92 3.65 6.66
N ASN A 295 -3.11 2.48 6.06
CA ASN A 295 -3.77 2.35 4.77
C ASN A 295 -4.94 1.34 4.85
N SER A 296 -6.16 1.87 4.96
CA SER A 296 -7.40 1.06 5.06
C SER A 296 -7.73 0.26 3.80
N LEU A 297 -7.11 0.56 2.66
CA LEU A 297 -7.27 -0.18 1.41
C LEU A 297 -6.29 -1.35 1.29
N LEU A 298 -5.39 -1.54 2.26
CA LEU A 298 -4.44 -2.63 2.29
C LEU A 298 -5.10 -3.89 2.87
N ASP A 299 -5.52 -4.81 2.00
CA ASP A 299 -6.23 -6.03 2.38
C ASP A 299 -5.28 -7.06 3.02
N SER A 300 -4.16 -7.33 2.35
CA SER A 300 -3.19 -8.33 2.80
C SER A 300 -1.76 -7.80 2.71
N VAL A 301 -0.99 -8.12 3.74
CA VAL A 301 0.46 -7.86 3.80
C VAL A 301 1.15 -9.18 4.11
N MET A 302 2.05 -9.60 3.23
CA MET A 302 2.94 -10.73 3.48
C MET A 302 4.32 -10.18 3.83
N VAL A 303 4.83 -10.53 5.00
CA VAL A 303 6.17 -10.14 5.45
C VAL A 303 7.06 -11.37 5.50
N SER A 304 8.04 -11.40 4.61
CA SER A 304 9.11 -12.42 4.61
C SER A 304 10.34 -11.86 5.30
N VAL A 305 10.95 -12.66 6.18
CA VAL A 305 12.14 -12.26 6.93
C VAL A 305 13.37 -12.99 6.38
N GLU A 306 14.37 -12.21 5.96
CA GLU A 306 15.68 -12.70 5.58
C GLU A 306 16.66 -12.46 6.75
N PRO A 307 17.38 -13.48 7.22
CA PRO A 307 18.37 -13.28 8.27
C PRO A 307 19.60 -12.54 7.74
N ILE A 308 20.01 -11.49 8.43
CA ILE A 308 21.35 -10.93 8.24
C ILE A 308 22.32 -11.78 9.02
N VAL A 309 23.22 -12.41 8.34
CA VAL A 309 24.33 -13.13 8.98
C VAL A 309 25.25 -12.08 9.61
N LYS A 310 25.36 -12.11 10.95
CA LYS A 310 26.28 -11.26 11.65
C LYS A 310 27.71 -11.65 11.28
N THR A 311 28.44 -10.73 10.70
CA THR A 311 29.82 -10.96 10.23
C THR A 311 30.86 -10.59 11.28
N CYS A 312 30.56 -9.62 12.14
CA CYS A 312 31.44 -9.18 13.22
C CYS A 312 30.88 -9.63 14.57
N PHE A 313 31.72 -10.28 15.38
CA PHE A 313 31.35 -10.78 16.69
C PHE A 313 32.26 -10.24 17.77
N LYS A 314 31.69 -9.89 18.91
CA LYS A 314 32.45 -9.63 20.17
C LYS A 314 32.58 -10.92 20.95
N VAL A 315 33.75 -11.50 20.93
CA VAL A 315 34.04 -12.78 21.58
C VAL A 315 34.80 -12.53 22.90
N ALA A 316 34.25 -13.00 24.00
CA ALA A 316 34.91 -12.95 25.30
C ALA A 316 35.59 -14.30 25.62
N ILE A 317 36.81 -14.24 26.15
CA ILE A 317 37.56 -15.38 26.62
C ILE A 317 38.04 -15.09 28.03
N ALA A 318 37.83 -16.00 28.98
CA ALA A 318 38.37 -15.90 30.29
C ALA A 318 39.90 -16.09 30.30
N ILE A 319 40.66 -15.22 30.95
CA ILE A 319 42.13 -15.20 30.95
C ILE A 319 42.72 -15.13 32.34
N HIS A 320 43.96 -15.64 32.48
CA HIS A 320 44.69 -15.66 33.75
C HIS A 320 45.45 -14.38 34.08
N SER A 321 45.72 -13.52 33.07
CA SER A 321 46.58 -12.34 33.23
C SER A 321 45.89 -11.09 32.63
N LEU A 322 46.15 -9.94 33.23
CA LEU A 322 45.72 -8.63 32.71
C LEU A 322 46.48 -8.19 31.45
N ASN A 323 47.65 -8.78 31.19
CA ASN A 323 48.46 -8.53 30.00
C ASN A 323 48.67 -9.82 29.17
N PRO A 324 47.64 -10.33 28.52
CA PRO A 324 47.73 -11.57 27.75
C PRO A 324 48.46 -11.37 26.43
N ASN A 325 49.37 -12.27 26.11
CA ASN A 325 49.95 -12.41 24.77
C ASN A 325 49.09 -13.33 23.93
N ASN A 326 49.23 -13.31 22.60
CA ASN A 326 48.48 -14.19 21.70
C ASN A 326 48.62 -15.69 22.01
N ASN A 327 49.75 -16.09 22.63
CA ASN A 327 50.05 -17.46 23.06
C ASN A 327 49.62 -17.76 24.50
N SER A 328 48.98 -16.82 25.19
CA SER A 328 48.51 -17.06 26.56
C SER A 328 47.38 -18.10 26.57
N SER A 329 47.38 -18.94 27.61
CA SER A 329 46.31 -19.92 27.79
C SER A 329 45.06 -19.28 28.40
N PRO A 330 43.86 -19.72 28.01
CA PRO A 330 42.63 -19.29 28.63
C PRO A 330 42.46 -19.82 30.04
N ALA A 331 41.69 -19.12 30.87
CA ALA A 331 41.35 -19.58 32.20
C ALA A 331 40.26 -20.67 32.14
N GLU A 332 40.45 -21.73 32.91
CA GLU A 332 39.52 -22.87 32.93
C GLU A 332 38.17 -22.56 33.59
N HIS A 333 38.17 -21.65 34.60
CA HIS A 333 36.98 -21.33 35.36
C HIS A 333 36.55 -19.89 35.11
N PHE A 334 35.42 -19.76 34.44
CA PHE A 334 34.82 -18.48 34.08
C PHE A 334 34.63 -17.50 35.24
N GLY A 335 34.00 -17.94 36.35
CA GLY A 335 33.71 -17.06 37.49
C GLY A 335 34.91 -16.74 38.37
N LEU A 336 36.05 -17.44 38.22
CA LEU A 336 37.29 -17.25 38.97
C LEU A 336 38.36 -16.53 38.15
N ALA A 337 38.14 -16.33 36.87
CA ALA A 337 39.10 -15.66 35.99
C ALA A 337 39.36 -14.22 36.47
N PRO A 338 40.63 -13.79 36.55
CA PRO A 338 40.98 -12.42 36.91
C PRO A 338 40.50 -11.37 35.90
N ALA A 339 40.41 -11.75 34.65
CA ALA A 339 39.95 -10.85 33.60
C ALA A 339 39.33 -11.63 32.41
N PHE A 340 38.70 -10.87 31.53
CA PHE A 340 38.19 -11.34 30.26
C PHE A 340 38.87 -10.57 29.13
N LEU A 341 39.37 -11.30 28.13
CA LEU A 341 39.73 -10.71 26.84
C LEU A 341 38.49 -10.61 25.99
N ILE A 342 38.12 -9.42 25.54
CA ILE A 342 37.06 -9.18 24.58
C ILE A 342 37.75 -8.85 23.25
N ALA A 343 37.48 -9.65 22.22
CA ALA A 343 38.00 -9.47 20.89
C ALA A 343 36.84 -9.20 19.91
N ASP A 344 36.93 -8.13 19.16
CA ASP A 344 36.08 -7.89 18.01
C ASP A 344 36.64 -8.61 16.79
N VAL A 345 35.95 -9.61 16.27
CA VAL A 345 36.42 -10.45 15.18
C VAL A 345 35.57 -10.27 13.95
N ASP A 346 36.19 -10.12 12.77
CA ASP A 346 35.56 -10.11 11.46
C ASP A 346 35.69 -11.53 10.89
N VAL A 347 34.55 -12.22 10.79
CA VAL A 347 34.52 -13.64 10.36
C VAL A 347 34.84 -13.80 8.87
N PRO A 348 34.26 -13.05 7.94
CA PRO A 348 34.58 -13.13 6.50
C PRO A 348 36.08 -12.92 6.21
N ASN A 349 36.67 -11.89 6.81
CA ASN A 349 38.07 -11.55 6.58
C ASN A 349 39.05 -12.32 7.49
N GLN A 350 38.54 -13.12 8.42
CA GLN A 350 39.31 -13.86 9.43
C GLN A 350 40.30 -12.96 10.18
N THR A 351 39.91 -11.74 10.49
CA THR A 351 40.74 -10.73 11.14
C THR A 351 40.18 -10.35 12.50
N ILE A 352 41.09 -9.99 13.40
CA ILE A 352 40.76 -9.46 14.72
C ILE A 352 40.87 -7.94 14.60
N ILE A 353 39.72 -7.26 14.71
CA ILE A 353 39.62 -5.80 14.56
C ILE A 353 40.19 -5.10 15.78
N SER A 354 39.79 -5.56 16.98
CA SER A 354 40.25 -4.98 18.25
C SER A 354 40.37 -6.03 19.32
N LYS A 355 41.17 -5.73 20.34
CA LYS A 355 41.28 -6.53 21.57
C LYS A 355 41.32 -5.58 22.74
N ARG A 356 40.56 -5.90 23.78
CA ARG A 356 40.61 -5.22 25.06
C ARG A 356 40.48 -6.20 26.20
N VAL A 357 41.09 -5.85 27.36
CA VAL A 357 40.98 -6.66 28.58
C VAL A 357 40.07 -5.94 29.56
N VAL A 358 39.13 -6.70 30.10
CA VAL A 358 38.20 -6.24 31.12
C VAL A 358 38.47 -7.00 32.41
N GLU A 359 38.82 -6.30 33.47
CA GLU A 359 39.06 -6.90 34.78
C GLU A 359 37.76 -7.48 35.34
N ASN A 360 37.86 -8.63 36.03
CA ASN A 360 36.74 -9.23 36.72
C ASN A 360 36.79 -8.91 38.22
N PRO A 361 36.10 -7.88 38.70
CA PRO A 361 36.07 -7.53 40.13
C PRO A 361 35.36 -8.58 40.98
N HIS A 362 34.57 -9.45 40.34
CA HIS A 362 33.72 -10.42 41.03
C HIS A 362 34.43 -11.74 41.33
N ARG A 363 35.71 -11.90 40.94
CA ARG A 363 36.50 -13.12 41.21
C ARG A 363 36.64 -13.42 42.70
N VAL A 364 36.65 -12.39 43.54
CA VAL A 364 36.80 -12.49 45.00
C VAL A 364 35.48 -12.59 45.78
N ALA A 365 34.34 -12.50 45.09
CA ALA A 365 33.03 -12.60 45.72
C ALA A 365 32.84 -14.00 46.35
N GLU A 366 32.36 -14.09 47.57
CA GLU A 366 32.16 -15.39 48.25
C GLU A 366 31.08 -16.24 47.61
N ARG A 367 30.01 -15.61 47.05
CA ARG A 367 28.86 -16.27 46.42
C ARG A 367 28.53 -15.64 45.09
N LYS A 368 27.87 -16.40 44.18
CA LYS A 368 27.33 -15.93 42.90
C LYS A 368 28.38 -15.37 41.89
N ARG A 369 29.68 -15.71 42.05
CA ARG A 369 30.77 -15.23 41.16
C ARG A 369 30.41 -15.34 39.68
N GLY A 370 29.98 -16.52 39.22
CA GLY A 370 29.63 -16.75 37.83
C GLY A 370 28.41 -15.93 37.34
N LEU A 371 27.45 -15.67 38.25
CA LEU A 371 26.30 -14.82 37.93
C LEU A 371 26.75 -13.38 37.66
N LEU A 372 27.50 -12.81 38.59
CA LEU A 372 28.02 -11.43 38.52
C LEU A 372 28.98 -11.24 37.32
N SER A 373 29.79 -12.26 37.03
CA SER A 373 30.66 -12.24 35.84
C SER A 373 29.85 -12.29 34.52
N ALA A 374 28.74 -13.02 34.51
CA ALA A 374 27.83 -13.02 33.34
C ALA A 374 27.12 -11.68 33.15
N GLU A 375 26.71 -11.02 34.23
CA GLU A 375 26.14 -9.65 34.19
C GLU A 375 27.18 -8.63 33.70
N LEU A 376 28.45 -8.74 34.12
CA LEU A 376 29.53 -7.89 33.63
C LEU A 376 29.69 -8.03 32.13
N LEU A 377 29.76 -9.25 31.61
CA LEU A 377 29.92 -9.51 30.19
C LEU A 377 28.70 -9.09 29.37
N ALA A 378 27.50 -9.21 29.93
CA ALA A 378 26.27 -8.69 29.29
C ALA A 378 26.29 -7.16 29.17
N LYS A 379 26.78 -6.44 30.18
CA LYS A 379 26.98 -4.98 30.11
C LYS A 379 28.02 -4.57 29.07
N GLU A 380 29.06 -5.39 28.88
CA GLU A 380 30.09 -5.16 27.83
C GLU A 380 29.59 -5.43 26.42
N GLY A 381 28.38 -5.96 26.27
CA GLY A 381 27.73 -6.21 24.99
C GLY A 381 28.43 -7.26 24.13
N ILE A 382 28.91 -8.34 24.75
CA ILE A 382 29.49 -9.46 24.00
C ILE A 382 28.43 -10.31 23.31
N ASP A 383 28.82 -10.97 22.24
CA ASP A 383 27.93 -11.86 21.47
C ASP A 383 28.19 -13.33 21.82
N VAL A 384 29.45 -13.64 22.13
CA VAL A 384 29.91 -15.02 22.34
C VAL A 384 30.85 -15.08 23.55
N LEU A 385 30.60 -16.02 24.40
CA LEU A 385 31.52 -16.39 25.45
C LEU A 385 32.20 -17.73 25.10
N ALA A 386 33.49 -17.70 24.82
CA ALA A 386 34.25 -18.91 24.58
C ALA A 386 34.58 -19.59 25.90
N THR A 387 34.27 -20.86 26.03
CA THR A 387 34.46 -21.67 27.24
C THR A 387 34.95 -23.06 26.90
N LYS A 388 35.79 -23.66 27.76
CA LYS A 388 36.29 -25.03 27.58
C LYS A 388 35.20 -26.07 27.76
N ASP A 389 34.28 -25.82 28.70
CA ASP A 389 33.19 -26.74 29.03
C ASP A 389 31.93 -25.97 29.43
N SER A 390 30.93 -26.01 28.57
CA SER A 390 29.64 -25.37 28.79
C SER A 390 28.77 -26.08 29.83
N SER A 391 29.10 -27.35 30.20
CA SER A 391 28.34 -28.11 31.18
C SER A 391 28.59 -27.61 32.60
N LYS A 392 29.74 -26.99 32.83
CA LYS A 392 30.16 -26.47 34.18
C LYS A 392 29.49 -25.14 34.55
N PHE A 393 28.69 -24.56 33.66
CA PHE A 393 27.93 -23.34 34.00
C PHE A 393 26.70 -23.69 34.80
N GLY A 394 26.53 -23.05 35.94
CA GLY A 394 25.32 -23.13 36.76
C GLY A 394 24.11 -22.50 36.02
N ILE A 395 22.90 -22.76 36.53
CA ILE A 395 21.65 -22.26 35.93
C ILE A 395 21.65 -20.71 35.85
N GLY A 396 22.06 -20.01 36.92
CA GLY A 396 22.03 -18.55 36.99
C GLY A 396 22.85 -17.85 35.89
N PRO A 397 24.15 -18.14 35.71
CA PRO A 397 24.93 -17.58 34.59
C PRO A 397 24.34 -17.91 33.23
N LYS A 398 23.88 -19.13 32.98
CA LYS A 398 23.26 -19.54 31.75
C LYS A 398 22.01 -18.71 31.42
N THR A 399 21.15 -18.46 32.42
CA THR A 399 19.96 -17.66 32.28
C THR A 399 20.28 -16.21 31.89
N ILE A 400 21.30 -15.58 32.48
CA ILE A 400 21.71 -14.22 32.16
C ILE A 400 22.28 -14.15 30.74
N LEU A 401 23.17 -15.06 30.38
CA LEU A 401 23.76 -15.11 29.05
C LEU A 401 22.69 -15.30 27.97
N SER A 402 21.77 -16.24 28.18
CA SER A 402 20.66 -16.50 27.27
C SER A 402 19.71 -15.30 27.15
N LYS A 403 19.36 -14.64 28.27
CA LYS A 403 18.50 -13.46 28.29
C LYS A 403 19.10 -12.28 27.52
N ASN A 404 20.42 -12.20 27.42
CA ASN A 404 21.14 -11.16 26.68
C ASN A 404 21.64 -11.65 25.32
N ASN A 405 21.11 -12.75 24.79
CA ASN A 405 21.46 -13.34 23.47
C ASN A 405 22.96 -13.68 23.35
N ILE A 406 23.67 -13.97 24.46
CA ILE A 406 25.07 -14.35 24.46
C ILE A 406 25.18 -15.86 24.29
N SER A 407 25.79 -16.29 23.19
CA SER A 407 26.00 -17.71 22.91
C SER A 407 27.27 -18.25 23.59
N LEU A 408 27.21 -19.52 24.00
CA LEU A 408 28.40 -20.22 24.51
C LEU A 408 29.08 -20.96 23.35
N TYR A 409 30.38 -20.70 23.17
CA TYR A 409 31.21 -21.41 22.20
C TYR A 409 32.18 -22.36 22.93
N PRO A 410 31.96 -23.67 22.83
CA PRO A 410 32.90 -24.63 23.39
C PRO A 410 34.19 -24.67 22.53
N TYR A 411 35.32 -24.30 23.13
CA TYR A 411 36.56 -24.31 22.41
C TYR A 411 37.41 -25.54 22.69
N SER A 412 38.17 -25.96 21.68
CA SER A 412 39.25 -26.93 21.77
C SER A 412 40.52 -26.25 21.27
N GLY A 413 41.31 -25.70 22.16
CA GLY A 413 42.56 -25.01 21.82
C GLY A 413 43.29 -24.60 23.10
N ASN A 414 44.62 -24.45 23.03
CA ASN A 414 45.45 -24.12 24.14
C ASN A 414 45.85 -22.65 24.21
N THR A 415 45.67 -21.90 23.15
CA THR A 415 46.02 -20.49 23.08
C THR A 415 44.81 -19.62 22.68
N ILE A 416 44.83 -18.35 23.11
CA ILE A 416 43.79 -17.36 22.75
C ILE A 416 43.68 -17.21 21.26
N HIS A 417 44.79 -17.15 20.54
CA HIS A 417 44.83 -17.01 19.09
C HIS A 417 44.17 -18.20 18.39
N GLU A 418 44.49 -19.41 18.81
CA GLU A 418 43.90 -20.63 18.25
C GLU A 418 42.38 -20.69 18.47
N ILE A 419 41.90 -20.26 19.64
CA ILE A 419 40.46 -20.22 19.95
C ILE A 419 39.72 -19.27 19.05
N LEU A 420 40.23 -18.05 18.86
CA LEU A 420 39.62 -17.05 17.99
C LEU A 420 39.64 -17.49 16.51
N ALA A 421 40.75 -18.07 16.03
CA ALA A 421 40.87 -18.59 14.68
C ALA A 421 39.86 -19.72 14.41
N ARG A 422 39.77 -20.69 15.35
CA ARG A 422 38.78 -21.79 15.25
C ARG A 422 37.34 -21.30 15.31
N PHE A 423 37.05 -20.29 16.13
CA PHE A 423 35.74 -19.67 16.18
C PHE A 423 35.37 -19.07 14.84
N MET A 424 36.25 -18.25 14.24
CA MET A 424 36.01 -17.65 12.92
C MET A 424 35.78 -18.71 11.83
N LEU A 425 36.62 -19.77 11.82
CA LEU A 425 36.45 -20.89 10.86
C LEU A 425 35.13 -21.65 11.08
N SER A 426 34.67 -21.81 12.34
CA SER A 426 33.42 -22.49 12.65
C SER A 426 32.21 -21.71 12.14
N LYS A 427 32.27 -20.38 12.20
CA LYS A 427 31.21 -19.48 11.72
C LYS A 427 31.19 -19.30 10.21
N LEU A 428 32.30 -19.50 9.53
CA LEU A 428 32.39 -19.52 8.06
C LEU A 428 31.76 -20.77 7.44
N LYS A 429 31.69 -21.89 8.20
CA LYS A 429 31.14 -23.16 7.74
C LYS A 429 29.66 -23.34 8.08
N ALA A 430 29.10 -22.51 8.93
CA ALA A 430 27.69 -22.51 9.38
C ALA A 430 26.86 -21.53 8.57
#